data_4193ac44473df8eb5487114ee1525139
#
_entry.id   4193ac44473df8eb5487114ee1525139
#
_cell.length_a   1.000
_cell.length_b   1.000
_cell.length_c   1.000
_cell.angle_alpha   90.00
_cell.angle_beta   90.00
_cell.angle_gamma   90.00
#
_symmetry.space_group_name_H-M   'P 1'
#
loop_
_entity.id
_entity.type
_entity.pdbx_description
1 polymer ?
#
loop_
_entity_poly.entity_id
_entity_poly.type
_entity_poly.pdbx_seq_one_letter_code
_entity_poly.pdbx_strand_id
1 'polypeptide(L)'
;ACGMHRHDPGPALLAGLSDADPSVLARAARTAGELRRRDLLPAIRAHRQHEDAATRFWANWATTQMGDQQALEPLRSFAEQPGEFQYRALCVLLAWQEREPSIAWIRQWVQDPRDRRIGIEALGLLGDPVCVPWLIQQMSDLPFARVAGEAFSLITGADLALLDLELQALPDFDAGPNDNPEDPNVAMDPDENLPWPDPQAIEKWWQANGGQFQVGTRYMLGLAHSEHSFQQALVHGQQRQRIAAACGLARYRPNEVLFPTSAPAWRQKRWLAAVNAASNISGTKPPS
;
A
#
# COMPACT_ATOMS: atom_id res chain seq x y z
N ALA A 1 -10.07 19.28 -3.90
CA ALA A 1 -11.27 19.08 -3.04
C ALA A 1 -12.13 17.91 -3.54
N CYS A 2 -12.61 17.90 -4.80
CA CYS A 2 -13.58 16.89 -5.31
C CYS A 2 -13.09 15.45 -5.14
N GLY A 3 -11.86 15.12 -5.55
CA GLY A 3 -11.27 13.78 -5.37
C GLY A 3 -11.25 13.32 -3.91
N MET A 4 -10.81 14.19 -2.99
CA MET A 4 -10.79 13.87 -1.55
C MET A 4 -12.18 13.58 -0.98
N HIS A 5 -13.21 14.21 -1.53
CA HIS A 5 -14.60 14.02 -1.14
C HIS A 5 -15.31 12.93 -1.91
N ARG A 6 -14.66 12.34 -2.92
CA ARG A 6 -15.28 11.40 -3.89
C ARG A 6 -16.53 11.99 -4.53
N HIS A 7 -16.52 13.30 -4.75
CA HIS A 7 -17.55 14.02 -5.47
C HIS A 7 -17.11 14.21 -6.92
N ASP A 8 -17.94 13.77 -7.86
CA ASP A 8 -17.65 13.92 -9.28
C ASP A 8 -17.90 15.37 -9.73
N PRO A 9 -16.86 16.07 -10.21
CA PRO A 9 -17.05 17.44 -10.71
C PRO A 9 -17.63 17.49 -12.15
N GLY A 10 -18.04 16.34 -12.71
CA GLY A 10 -18.64 16.27 -14.03
C GLY A 10 -17.69 16.73 -15.15
N PRO A 11 -18.16 17.63 -16.07
CA PRO A 11 -17.36 18.10 -17.21
C PRO A 11 -16.07 18.83 -16.82
N ALA A 12 -16.00 19.43 -15.62
CA ALA A 12 -14.79 20.12 -15.16
C ALA A 12 -13.59 19.18 -15.01
N LEU A 13 -13.82 17.88 -14.80
CA LEU A 13 -12.74 16.89 -14.73
C LEU A 13 -12.08 16.69 -16.10
N LEU A 14 -12.88 16.61 -17.16
CA LEU A 14 -12.36 16.51 -18.52
C LEU A 14 -11.62 17.80 -18.92
N ALA A 15 -12.14 18.97 -18.56
CA ALA A 15 -11.46 20.25 -18.81
C ALA A 15 -10.11 20.29 -18.10
N GLY A 16 -10.02 19.81 -16.83
CA GLY A 16 -8.76 19.73 -16.11
C GLY A 16 -7.74 18.74 -16.71
N LEU A 17 -8.19 17.71 -17.43
CA LEU A 17 -7.31 16.80 -18.20
C LEU A 17 -6.78 17.43 -19.50
N SER A 18 -7.26 18.62 -19.88
CA SER A 18 -6.80 19.38 -21.03
C SER A 18 -6.18 20.72 -20.64
N ASP A 19 -5.89 20.93 -19.35
CA ASP A 19 -5.32 22.17 -18.85
C ASP A 19 -3.85 22.29 -19.24
N ALA A 20 -3.36 23.51 -19.42
CA ALA A 20 -1.95 23.77 -19.72
C ALA A 20 -1.04 23.68 -18.48
N ASP A 21 -1.60 23.80 -17.26
CA ASP A 21 -0.88 23.67 -16.01
C ASP A 21 -0.72 22.20 -15.61
N PRO A 22 0.52 21.66 -15.57
CA PRO A 22 0.77 20.27 -15.16
C PRO A 22 0.21 19.93 -13.79
N SER A 23 0.14 20.88 -12.86
CA SER A 23 -0.41 20.64 -11.52
C SER A 23 -1.91 20.41 -11.55
N VAL A 24 -2.64 21.06 -12.45
CA VAL A 24 -4.05 20.84 -12.69
C VAL A 24 -4.28 19.50 -13.37
N LEU A 25 -3.47 19.18 -14.40
CA LEU A 25 -3.49 17.89 -15.08
C LEU A 25 -3.28 16.72 -14.09
N ALA A 26 -2.23 16.78 -13.28
CA ALA A 26 -1.91 15.76 -12.30
C ALA A 26 -3.07 15.53 -11.31
N ARG A 27 -3.68 16.61 -10.81
CA ARG A 27 -4.83 16.54 -9.91
C ARG A 27 -6.08 15.99 -10.59
N ALA A 28 -6.31 16.35 -11.84
CA ALA A 28 -7.43 15.84 -12.64
C ALA A 28 -7.24 14.32 -12.90
N ALA A 29 -6.07 13.89 -13.33
CA ALA A 29 -5.75 12.47 -13.53
C ALA A 29 -5.92 11.67 -12.24
N ARG A 30 -5.37 12.15 -11.11
CA ARG A 30 -5.57 11.54 -9.80
C ARG A 30 -7.06 11.43 -9.45
N THR A 31 -7.83 12.51 -9.59
CA THR A 31 -9.25 12.53 -9.24
C THR A 31 -10.05 11.57 -10.12
N ALA A 32 -9.76 11.52 -11.42
CA ALA A 32 -10.38 10.57 -12.34
C ALA A 32 -10.09 9.10 -11.95
N GLY A 33 -8.86 8.79 -11.54
CA GLY A 33 -8.49 7.48 -11.01
C GLY A 33 -9.21 7.15 -9.71
N GLU A 34 -9.27 8.08 -8.77
CA GLU A 34 -9.96 7.93 -7.49
C GLU A 34 -11.47 7.72 -7.65
N LEU A 35 -12.09 8.38 -8.63
CA LEU A 35 -13.50 8.23 -8.98
C LEU A 35 -13.79 7.09 -9.97
N ARG A 36 -12.73 6.44 -10.49
CA ARG A 36 -12.84 5.34 -11.47
C ARG A 36 -13.61 5.75 -12.74
N ARG A 37 -13.39 6.98 -13.23
CA ARG A 37 -14.02 7.54 -14.45
C ARG A 37 -13.42 6.88 -15.70
N ARG A 38 -13.89 5.66 -15.99
CA ARG A 38 -13.43 4.86 -17.15
C ARG A 38 -13.70 5.52 -18.49
N ASP A 39 -14.73 6.35 -18.58
CA ASP A 39 -15.04 7.17 -19.75
C ASP A 39 -13.92 8.16 -20.10
N LEU A 40 -13.08 8.55 -19.11
CA LEU A 40 -11.95 9.45 -19.29
C LEU A 40 -10.62 8.73 -19.59
N LEU A 41 -10.60 7.40 -19.66
CA LEU A 41 -9.38 6.62 -19.93
C LEU A 41 -8.60 7.12 -21.17
N PRO A 42 -9.22 7.42 -22.32
CA PRO A 42 -8.48 7.92 -23.47
C PRO A 42 -7.75 9.24 -23.19
N ALA A 43 -8.41 10.18 -22.49
CA ALA A 43 -7.81 11.46 -22.13
C ALA A 43 -6.67 11.30 -21.14
N ILE A 44 -6.81 10.41 -20.13
CA ILE A 44 -5.76 10.17 -19.13
C ILE A 44 -4.54 9.48 -19.78
N ARG A 45 -4.76 8.52 -20.69
CA ARG A 45 -3.69 7.80 -21.41
C ARG A 45 -2.77 8.72 -22.20
N ALA A 46 -3.29 9.84 -22.72
CA ALA A 46 -2.49 10.83 -23.45
C ALA A 46 -1.36 11.43 -22.58
N HIS A 47 -1.50 11.39 -21.24
CA HIS A 47 -0.53 11.95 -20.29
C HIS A 47 0.42 10.93 -19.66
N ARG A 48 0.36 9.66 -20.07
CA ARG A 48 1.21 8.60 -19.48
C ARG A 48 2.71 8.78 -19.71
N GLN A 49 3.10 9.56 -20.70
CA GLN A 49 4.49 9.91 -21.03
C GLN A 49 4.76 11.40 -20.88
N HIS A 50 3.93 12.12 -20.13
CA HIS A 50 4.09 13.56 -19.92
C HIS A 50 5.47 13.89 -19.30
N GLU A 51 6.07 15.02 -19.69
CA GLU A 51 7.37 15.46 -19.19
C GLU A 51 7.36 15.72 -17.68
N ASP A 52 6.29 16.35 -17.17
CA ASP A 52 6.09 16.54 -15.74
C ASP A 52 5.90 15.20 -15.03
N ALA A 53 6.72 14.94 -14.00
CA ALA A 53 6.74 13.66 -13.30
C ALA A 53 5.44 13.37 -12.53
N ALA A 54 4.82 14.38 -11.92
CA ALA A 54 3.58 14.21 -11.17
C ALA A 54 2.41 13.87 -12.11
N THR A 55 2.31 14.58 -13.24
CA THR A 55 1.31 14.28 -14.28
C THR A 55 1.50 12.86 -14.82
N ARG A 56 2.73 12.50 -15.18
CA ARG A 56 3.08 11.15 -15.65
C ARG A 56 2.74 10.07 -14.62
N PHE A 57 3.09 10.30 -13.36
CA PHE A 57 2.76 9.37 -12.27
C PHE A 57 1.24 9.18 -12.14
N TRP A 58 0.48 10.27 -11.98
CA TRP A 58 -0.94 10.17 -11.73
C TRP A 58 -1.73 9.63 -12.91
N ALA A 59 -1.28 9.87 -14.14
CA ALA A 59 -1.88 9.28 -15.33
C ALA A 59 -1.69 7.75 -15.36
N ASN A 60 -0.47 7.24 -15.09
CA ASN A 60 -0.23 5.81 -15.02
C ASN A 60 -0.91 5.16 -13.82
N TRP A 61 -0.89 5.81 -12.66
CA TRP A 61 -1.60 5.34 -11.47
C TRP A 61 -3.12 5.22 -11.71
N ALA A 62 -3.73 6.24 -12.27
CA ALA A 62 -5.17 6.26 -12.54
C ALA A 62 -5.57 5.17 -13.56
N THR A 63 -4.82 5.02 -14.65
CA THR A 63 -5.11 4.02 -15.67
C THR A 63 -4.92 2.60 -15.13
N THR A 64 -3.89 2.33 -14.31
CA THR A 64 -3.71 1.04 -13.61
C THR A 64 -4.89 0.76 -12.67
N GLN A 65 -5.29 1.72 -11.87
CA GLN A 65 -6.46 1.56 -10.97
C GLN A 65 -7.75 1.25 -11.73
N MET A 66 -7.84 1.60 -13.00
CA MET A 66 -8.96 1.26 -13.88
C MET A 66 -8.74 -0.02 -14.72
N GLY A 67 -7.65 -0.76 -14.45
CA GLY A 67 -7.39 -2.08 -15.05
C GLY A 67 -6.50 -2.06 -16.27
N ASP A 68 -5.84 -0.94 -16.60
CA ASP A 68 -4.90 -0.88 -17.73
C ASP A 68 -3.53 -1.46 -17.34
N GLN A 69 -3.28 -2.70 -17.73
CA GLN A 69 -2.03 -3.43 -17.47
C GLN A 69 -0.79 -2.76 -18.12
N GLN A 70 -0.98 -2.01 -19.21
CA GLN A 70 0.14 -1.34 -19.89
C GLN A 70 0.73 -0.19 -19.07
N ALA A 71 0.04 0.26 -18.02
CA ALA A 71 0.52 1.32 -17.13
C ALA A 71 1.42 0.80 -16.00
N LEU A 72 1.55 -0.52 -15.82
CA LEU A 72 2.38 -1.11 -14.76
C LEU A 72 3.87 -0.83 -14.99
N GLU A 73 4.37 -0.99 -16.21
CA GLU A 73 5.79 -0.77 -16.50
C GLU A 73 6.24 0.67 -16.26
N PRO A 74 5.53 1.73 -16.72
CA PRO A 74 5.85 3.11 -16.35
C PRO A 74 5.82 3.38 -14.85
N LEU A 75 4.95 2.72 -14.07
CA LEU A 75 4.91 2.87 -12.62
C LEU A 75 6.12 2.24 -11.92
N ARG A 76 6.75 1.23 -12.53
CA ARG A 76 7.91 0.56 -11.96
C ARG A 76 9.06 1.54 -11.73
N SER A 77 9.33 2.46 -12.67
CA SER A 77 10.37 3.46 -12.51
C SER A 77 10.15 4.37 -11.30
N PHE A 78 8.89 4.66 -10.95
CA PHE A 78 8.58 5.42 -9.74
C PHE A 78 8.75 4.62 -8.45
N ALA A 79 8.55 3.31 -8.49
CA ALA A 79 8.81 2.44 -7.33
C ALA A 79 10.31 2.20 -7.10
N GLU A 80 11.12 2.25 -8.16
CA GLU A 80 12.58 2.06 -8.13
C GLU A 80 13.35 3.31 -7.70
N GLN A 81 12.74 4.49 -7.79
CA GLN A 81 13.38 5.75 -7.46
C GLN A 81 12.85 6.31 -6.14
N PRO A 82 13.74 6.69 -5.19
CA PRO A 82 13.32 7.38 -3.98
C PRO A 82 12.54 8.66 -4.30
N GLY A 83 11.43 8.89 -3.60
CA GLY A 83 10.61 10.07 -3.80
C GLY A 83 9.17 9.92 -3.29
N GLU A 84 8.41 10.99 -3.41
CA GLU A 84 7.03 11.08 -2.89
C GLU A 84 6.07 10.04 -3.48
N PHE A 85 6.35 9.50 -4.67
CA PHE A 85 5.50 8.54 -5.37
C PHE A 85 5.91 7.08 -5.12
N GLN A 86 7.10 6.81 -4.58
CA GLN A 86 7.70 5.48 -4.48
C GLN A 86 6.77 4.47 -3.80
N TYR A 87 6.39 4.72 -2.56
CA TYR A 87 5.52 3.80 -1.81
C TYR A 87 4.14 3.64 -2.46
N ARG A 88 3.61 4.72 -3.04
CA ARG A 88 2.31 4.69 -3.71
C ARG A 88 2.35 3.89 -5.02
N ALA A 89 3.43 4.00 -5.78
CA ALA A 89 3.68 3.17 -6.96
C ALA A 89 3.77 1.69 -6.56
N LEU A 90 4.52 1.40 -5.50
CA LEU A 90 4.71 0.05 -4.97
C LEU A 90 3.38 -0.61 -4.57
N CYS A 91 2.54 0.10 -3.81
CA CYS A 91 1.21 -0.41 -3.43
C CYS A 91 0.36 -0.80 -4.64
N VAL A 92 0.34 0.03 -5.68
CA VAL A 92 -0.44 -0.26 -6.89
C VAL A 92 0.18 -1.40 -7.70
N LEU A 93 1.49 -1.36 -7.92
CA LEU A 93 2.19 -2.41 -8.65
C LEU A 93 1.95 -3.79 -8.04
N LEU A 94 2.20 -3.92 -6.73
CA LEU A 94 2.05 -5.20 -6.03
C LEU A 94 0.59 -5.62 -5.88
N ALA A 95 -0.37 -4.69 -5.90
CA ALA A 95 -1.77 -5.04 -5.96
C ALA A 95 -2.18 -5.62 -7.34
N TRP A 96 -1.60 -5.16 -8.45
CA TRP A 96 -2.03 -5.50 -9.80
C TRP A 96 -1.12 -6.48 -10.53
N GLN A 97 0.15 -6.60 -10.14
CA GLN A 97 1.11 -7.52 -10.75
C GLN A 97 0.97 -8.94 -10.18
N GLU A 98 1.25 -9.93 -11.02
CA GLU A 98 1.31 -11.33 -10.60
C GLU A 98 2.47 -11.59 -9.63
N ARG A 99 2.37 -12.68 -8.88
CA ARG A 99 3.29 -13.05 -7.80
C ARG A 99 4.74 -13.25 -8.28
N GLU A 100 4.94 -14.09 -9.27
CA GLU A 100 6.27 -14.50 -9.74
C GLU A 100 7.10 -13.32 -10.26
N PRO A 101 6.59 -12.47 -11.16
CA PRO A 101 7.30 -11.26 -11.57
C PRO A 101 7.61 -10.33 -10.40
N SER A 102 6.70 -10.22 -9.42
CA SER A 102 6.92 -9.38 -8.24
C SER A 102 8.07 -9.90 -7.38
N ILE A 103 8.13 -11.20 -7.11
CA ILE A 103 9.22 -11.82 -6.34
C ILE A 103 10.57 -11.64 -7.05
N ALA A 104 10.62 -11.89 -8.35
CA ALA A 104 11.85 -11.75 -9.12
C ALA A 104 12.38 -10.31 -9.08
N TRP A 105 11.49 -9.33 -9.11
CA TRP A 105 11.82 -7.92 -9.02
C TRP A 105 12.31 -7.53 -7.61
N ILE A 106 11.57 -7.89 -6.56
CA ILE A 106 11.90 -7.55 -5.17
C ILE A 106 13.24 -8.17 -4.75
N ARG A 107 13.58 -9.38 -5.24
CA ARG A 107 14.87 -10.03 -4.95
C ARG A 107 16.08 -9.16 -5.28
N GLN A 108 16.00 -8.28 -6.26
CA GLN A 108 17.08 -7.37 -6.63
C GLN A 108 17.30 -6.32 -5.52
N TRP A 109 16.23 -5.81 -4.93
CA TRP A 109 16.32 -4.79 -3.87
C TRP A 109 16.85 -5.33 -2.55
N VAL A 110 16.40 -6.52 -2.14
CA VAL A 110 16.82 -7.08 -0.85
C VAL A 110 18.30 -7.46 -0.80
N GLN A 111 18.95 -7.56 -1.97
CA GLN A 111 20.39 -7.81 -2.09
C GLN A 111 21.24 -6.56 -1.95
N ASP A 112 20.73 -5.38 -2.29
CA ASP A 112 21.43 -4.10 -2.17
C ASP A 112 21.05 -3.45 -0.82
N PRO A 113 22.03 -3.17 0.07
CA PRO A 113 21.76 -2.50 1.34
C PRO A 113 21.06 -1.15 1.21
N ARG A 114 21.28 -0.43 0.08
CA ARG A 114 20.65 0.88 -0.17
C ARG A 114 19.16 0.76 -0.44
N ASP A 115 18.74 -0.34 -1.05
CA ASP A 115 17.36 -0.59 -1.46
C ASP A 115 16.64 -1.57 -0.52
N ARG A 116 17.34 -2.08 0.51
CA ARG A 116 16.83 -3.12 1.41
C ARG A 116 15.53 -2.68 2.08
N ARG A 117 15.44 -1.43 2.51
CA ARG A 117 14.23 -0.91 3.15
C ARG A 117 13.02 -1.04 2.24
N ILE A 118 13.10 -0.55 1.01
CA ILE A 118 12.00 -0.65 0.04
C ILE A 118 11.69 -2.11 -0.32
N GLY A 119 12.73 -2.96 -0.34
CA GLY A 119 12.58 -4.40 -0.50
C GLY A 119 11.76 -5.05 0.63
N ILE A 120 12.00 -4.68 1.88
CA ILE A 120 11.24 -5.15 3.05
C ILE A 120 9.76 -4.70 2.95
N GLU A 121 9.53 -3.42 2.66
CA GLU A 121 8.18 -2.88 2.45
C GLU A 121 7.46 -3.61 1.31
N ALA A 122 8.17 -3.88 0.21
CA ALA A 122 7.64 -4.63 -0.93
C ALA A 122 7.27 -6.08 -0.58
N LEU A 123 8.08 -6.77 0.22
CA LEU A 123 7.77 -8.13 0.69
C LEU A 123 6.52 -8.16 1.57
N GLY A 124 6.36 -7.19 2.47
CA GLY A 124 5.15 -7.04 3.26
C GLY A 124 3.91 -6.84 2.39
N LEU A 125 3.99 -5.93 1.39
CA LEU A 125 2.91 -5.65 0.44
C LEU A 125 2.62 -6.83 -0.51
N LEU A 126 3.64 -7.61 -0.86
CA LEU A 126 3.47 -8.83 -1.64
C LEU A 126 2.64 -9.87 -0.88
N GLY A 127 2.90 -10.01 0.42
CA GLY A 127 2.12 -10.85 1.30
C GLY A 127 2.42 -12.35 1.21
N ASP A 128 3.55 -12.77 0.59
CA ASP A 128 3.90 -14.19 0.51
C ASP A 128 4.65 -14.65 1.76
N PRO A 129 4.17 -15.68 2.48
CA PRO A 129 4.81 -16.17 3.70
C PRO A 129 6.20 -16.77 3.48
N VAL A 130 6.60 -17.06 2.23
CA VAL A 130 7.95 -17.53 1.90
C VAL A 130 9.06 -16.59 2.37
N CYS A 131 8.75 -15.27 2.48
CA CYS A 131 9.72 -14.26 2.90
C CYS A 131 9.79 -14.07 4.41
N VAL A 132 8.88 -14.64 5.20
CA VAL A 132 8.81 -14.42 6.65
C VAL A 132 10.10 -14.79 7.38
N PRO A 133 10.75 -15.94 7.11
CA PRO A 133 12.01 -16.26 7.79
C PRO A 133 13.12 -15.23 7.53
N TRP A 134 13.17 -14.67 6.32
CA TRP A 134 14.12 -13.62 5.99
C TRP A 134 13.76 -12.29 6.66
N LEU A 135 12.47 -11.93 6.75
CA LEU A 135 12.02 -10.73 7.48
C LEU A 135 12.40 -10.81 8.96
N ILE A 136 12.25 -11.97 9.59
CA ILE A 136 12.66 -12.17 10.99
C ILE A 136 14.16 -11.93 11.17
N GLN A 137 15.01 -12.37 10.24
CA GLN A 137 16.44 -12.08 10.27
C GLN A 137 16.73 -10.57 10.19
N GLN A 138 15.96 -9.81 9.39
CA GLN A 138 16.14 -8.36 9.27
C GLN A 138 15.75 -7.60 10.56
N MET A 139 14.95 -8.19 11.43
CA MET A 139 14.58 -7.58 12.72
C MET A 139 15.77 -7.45 13.69
N SER A 140 16.88 -8.13 13.43
CA SER A 140 18.13 -7.99 14.19
C SER A 140 19.00 -6.81 13.73
N ASP A 141 18.68 -6.18 12.61
CA ASP A 141 19.40 -5.02 12.05
C ASP A 141 18.60 -3.75 12.37
N LEU A 142 19.06 -2.95 13.34
CA LEU A 142 18.29 -1.85 13.94
C LEU A 142 17.67 -0.88 12.92
N PRO A 143 18.35 -0.44 11.85
CA PRO A 143 17.76 0.41 10.81
C PRO A 143 16.56 -0.20 10.09
N PHE A 144 16.45 -1.52 10.07
CA PHE A 144 15.39 -2.25 9.36
C PHE A 144 14.43 -2.99 10.29
N ALA A 145 14.75 -3.09 11.58
CA ALA A 145 14.02 -3.92 12.53
C ALA A 145 12.51 -3.62 12.53
N ARG A 146 12.15 -2.35 12.71
CA ARG A 146 10.74 -1.94 12.83
C ARG A 146 9.97 -2.11 11.53
N VAL A 147 10.53 -1.75 10.38
CA VAL A 147 9.89 -1.95 9.08
C VAL A 147 9.76 -3.44 8.72
N ALA A 148 10.70 -4.29 9.17
CA ALA A 148 10.59 -5.74 9.03
C ALA A 148 9.48 -6.32 9.93
N GLY A 149 9.33 -5.80 11.15
CA GLY A 149 8.21 -6.12 12.04
C GLY A 149 6.85 -5.71 11.43
N GLU A 150 6.76 -4.52 10.83
CA GLU A 150 5.56 -4.08 10.12
C GLU A 150 5.23 -5.01 8.93
N ALA A 151 6.24 -5.37 8.12
CA ALA A 151 6.06 -6.30 7.00
C ALA A 151 5.60 -7.69 7.46
N PHE A 152 6.15 -8.20 8.54
CA PHE A 152 5.71 -9.44 9.19
C PHE A 152 4.24 -9.34 9.64
N SER A 153 3.88 -8.28 10.36
CA SER A 153 2.50 -8.05 10.81
C SER A 153 1.52 -7.90 9.63
N LEU A 154 1.94 -7.26 8.56
CA LEU A 154 1.12 -7.11 7.35
C LEU A 154 0.79 -8.46 6.69
N ILE A 155 1.72 -9.39 6.69
CA ILE A 155 1.52 -10.75 6.17
C ILE A 155 0.67 -11.58 7.14
N THR A 156 1.10 -11.64 8.41
CA THR A 156 0.61 -12.62 9.37
C THR A 156 -0.60 -12.18 10.16
N GLY A 157 -0.85 -10.87 10.26
CA GLY A 157 -1.86 -10.29 11.14
C GLY A 157 -1.46 -10.31 12.62
N ALA A 158 -0.25 -10.74 12.96
CA ALA A 158 0.24 -10.69 14.33
C ALA A 158 0.41 -9.23 14.77
N ASP A 159 -0.30 -8.85 15.82
CA ASP A 159 -0.10 -7.58 16.53
C ASP A 159 1.03 -7.78 17.54
N LEU A 160 2.17 -7.12 17.30
CA LEU A 160 3.39 -7.35 18.09
C LEU A 160 3.20 -6.95 19.55
N ALA A 161 2.54 -5.83 19.80
CA ALA A 161 2.27 -5.36 21.17
C ALA A 161 1.28 -6.27 21.91
N LEU A 162 0.18 -6.64 21.24
CA LEU A 162 -0.86 -7.48 21.85
C LEU A 162 -0.37 -8.90 22.17
N LEU A 163 0.57 -9.40 21.38
CA LEU A 163 1.09 -10.77 21.51
C LEU A 163 2.42 -10.87 22.28
N ASP A 164 2.87 -9.77 22.92
CA ASP A 164 4.15 -9.68 23.62
C ASP A 164 5.35 -10.08 22.72
N LEU A 165 5.30 -9.66 21.44
CA LEU A 165 6.32 -9.91 20.42
C LEU A 165 7.25 -8.72 20.20
N GLU A 166 7.20 -7.71 21.08
CA GLU A 166 8.05 -6.53 21.05
C GLU A 166 9.12 -6.57 22.16
N LEU A 167 10.22 -5.85 21.93
CA LEU A 167 11.30 -5.75 22.91
C LEU A 167 10.81 -5.06 24.18
N GLN A 168 11.15 -5.62 25.35
CA GLN A 168 10.84 -5.02 26.65
C GLN A 168 11.68 -3.79 26.95
N ALA A 169 12.89 -3.70 26.41
CA ALA A 169 13.78 -2.57 26.51
C ALA A 169 14.09 -2.03 25.12
N LEU A 170 13.92 -0.73 24.95
CA LEU A 170 14.19 -0.08 23.66
C LEU A 170 15.71 -0.08 23.41
N PRO A 171 16.14 -0.37 22.17
CA PRO A 171 17.53 -0.27 21.79
C PRO A 171 18.00 1.19 21.77
N ASP A 172 19.29 1.39 22.00
CA ASP A 172 19.93 2.70 21.83
C ASP A 172 20.12 2.96 20.32
N PHE A 173 19.04 3.46 19.69
CA PHE A 173 18.98 3.76 18.26
C PHE A 173 18.12 4.99 18.02
N ASP A 174 18.71 6.02 17.46
CA ASP A 174 18.04 7.24 17.05
C ASP A 174 18.19 7.44 15.53
N ALA A 175 17.06 7.54 14.83
CA ALA A 175 16.99 7.80 13.40
C ALA A 175 16.34 9.17 13.10
N GLY A 176 16.00 9.92 14.14
CA GLY A 176 15.37 11.24 14.05
C GLY A 176 16.36 12.40 14.02
N PRO A 177 15.87 13.63 14.03
CA PRO A 177 16.69 14.83 14.15
C PRO A 177 17.35 14.85 15.53
N ASN A 178 18.60 15.30 15.58
CA ASN A 178 19.36 15.47 16.83
C ASN A 178 19.41 16.94 17.25
N ASP A 179 19.90 17.20 18.48
CA ASP A 179 20.02 18.56 19.05
C ASP A 179 21.21 19.36 18.47
N ASN A 180 21.94 18.82 17.50
CA ASN A 180 23.07 19.52 16.90
C ASN A 180 22.58 20.56 15.87
N PRO A 181 22.72 21.89 16.14
CA PRO A 181 22.24 22.91 15.23
C PRO A 181 23.01 22.99 13.89
N GLU A 182 24.17 22.34 13.81
CA GLU A 182 24.99 22.26 12.60
C GLU A 182 24.59 21.06 11.69
N ASP A 183 23.73 20.17 12.18
CA ASP A 183 23.24 19.04 11.39
C ASP A 183 22.05 19.49 10.52
N PRO A 184 22.19 19.51 9.18
CA PRO A 184 21.10 19.89 8.30
C PRO A 184 20.00 18.84 8.20
N ASN A 185 20.19 17.64 8.77
CA ASN A 185 19.19 16.56 8.73
C ASN A 185 18.09 16.79 9.77
N VAL A 186 16.95 17.25 9.30
CA VAL A 186 15.73 17.46 10.11
C VAL A 186 14.67 16.38 9.83
N ALA A 187 15.04 15.30 9.14
CA ALA A 187 14.09 14.24 8.80
C ALA A 187 13.65 13.51 10.06
N MET A 188 12.34 13.41 10.25
CA MET A 188 11.78 12.59 11.33
C MET A 188 11.99 11.11 11.02
N ASP A 189 12.13 10.31 12.07
CA ASP A 189 12.19 8.86 11.93
C ASP A 189 10.90 8.33 11.28
N PRO A 190 10.96 7.72 10.10
CA PRO A 190 9.77 7.20 9.42
C PRO A 190 9.10 6.05 10.15
N ASP A 191 9.78 5.43 11.11
CA ASP A 191 9.32 4.26 11.86
C ASP A 191 9.03 4.56 13.35
N GLU A 192 9.04 5.83 13.75
CA GLU A 192 8.89 6.25 15.15
C GLU A 192 7.67 5.61 15.84
N ASN A 193 6.58 5.43 15.10
CA ASN A 193 5.33 4.85 15.62
C ASN A 193 5.23 3.32 15.47
N LEU A 194 6.28 2.65 14.99
CA LEU A 194 6.30 1.20 14.87
C LEU A 194 6.93 0.56 16.11
N PRO A 195 6.37 -0.57 16.59
CA PRO A 195 6.94 -1.31 17.70
C PRO A 195 8.31 -1.88 17.34
N TRP A 196 9.20 -1.99 18.33
CA TRP A 196 10.46 -2.68 18.19
C TRP A 196 10.23 -4.20 18.31
N PRO A 197 10.38 -4.97 17.24
CA PRO A 197 10.12 -6.42 17.26
C PRO A 197 11.17 -7.14 18.11
N ASP A 198 10.76 -8.18 18.85
CA ASP A 198 11.65 -9.17 19.43
C ASP A 198 11.85 -10.33 18.44
N PRO A 199 13.01 -10.44 17.75
CA PRO A 199 13.23 -11.47 16.75
C PRO A 199 13.11 -12.89 17.30
N GLN A 200 13.48 -13.11 18.57
CA GLN A 200 13.44 -14.43 19.18
C GLN A 200 12.01 -14.84 19.55
N ALA A 201 11.23 -13.92 20.09
CA ALA A 201 9.82 -14.16 20.37
C ALA A 201 9.03 -14.40 19.08
N ILE A 202 9.30 -13.59 18.03
CA ILE A 202 8.65 -13.71 16.72
C ILE A 202 9.04 -15.02 16.03
N GLU A 203 10.31 -15.46 16.11
CA GLU A 203 10.74 -16.76 15.57
C GLU A 203 9.98 -17.92 16.21
N LYS A 204 9.84 -17.91 17.54
CA LYS A 204 9.07 -18.92 18.28
C LYS A 204 7.59 -18.90 17.87
N TRP A 205 7.02 -17.70 17.73
CA TRP A 205 5.65 -17.54 17.29
C TRP A 205 5.47 -18.09 15.87
N TRP A 206 6.42 -17.81 14.97
CA TRP A 206 6.38 -18.31 13.59
C TRP A 206 6.50 -19.82 13.51
N GLN A 207 7.37 -20.43 14.31
CA GLN A 207 7.49 -21.89 14.40
C GLN A 207 6.18 -22.55 14.84
N ALA A 208 5.44 -21.93 15.75
CA ALA A 208 4.16 -22.43 16.24
C ALA A 208 2.99 -22.18 15.28
N ASN A 209 3.00 -21.07 14.55
CA ASN A 209 1.84 -20.59 13.77
C ASN A 209 2.06 -20.61 12.26
N GLY A 210 3.29 -20.69 11.78
CA GLY A 210 3.63 -20.60 10.35
C GLY A 210 2.98 -21.66 9.48
N GLY A 211 2.64 -22.82 10.04
CA GLY A 211 1.99 -23.92 9.32
C GLY A 211 0.59 -23.60 8.77
N GLN A 212 -0.06 -22.52 9.24
CA GLN A 212 -1.35 -22.07 8.71
C GLN A 212 -1.20 -21.23 7.42
N PHE A 213 0.02 -20.80 7.08
CA PHE A 213 0.30 -19.96 5.91
C PHE A 213 0.86 -20.81 4.77
N GLN A 214 0.15 -20.85 3.67
CA GLN A 214 0.55 -21.60 2.48
C GLN A 214 1.50 -20.76 1.61
N VAL A 215 2.71 -21.22 1.39
CA VAL A 215 3.67 -20.62 0.44
C VAL A 215 3.04 -20.55 -0.96
N GLY A 216 3.22 -19.41 -1.61
CA GLY A 216 2.61 -19.16 -2.93
C GLY A 216 1.21 -18.52 -2.86
N THR A 217 0.59 -18.52 -1.69
CA THR A 217 -0.62 -17.74 -1.41
C THR A 217 -0.23 -16.39 -0.81
N ARG A 218 -0.86 -15.33 -1.28
CA ARG A 218 -0.64 -13.98 -0.75
C ARG A 218 -1.61 -13.70 0.39
N TYR A 219 -1.11 -13.10 1.45
CA TYR A 219 -1.87 -12.79 2.66
C TYR A 219 -1.86 -11.29 2.96
N MET A 220 -2.91 -10.83 3.61
CA MET A 220 -3.00 -9.52 4.24
C MET A 220 -3.64 -9.66 5.61
N LEU A 221 -2.91 -9.26 6.66
CA LEU A 221 -3.34 -9.37 8.06
C LEU A 221 -3.83 -10.79 8.42
N GLY A 222 -3.08 -11.81 8.02
CA GLY A 222 -3.37 -13.22 8.33
C GLY A 222 -4.42 -13.88 7.43
N LEU A 223 -5.08 -13.13 6.55
CA LEU A 223 -6.11 -13.66 5.65
C LEU A 223 -5.58 -13.74 4.22
N ALA A 224 -5.85 -14.85 3.52
CA ALA A 224 -5.53 -14.97 2.11
C ALA A 224 -6.19 -13.84 1.30
N HIS A 225 -5.49 -13.32 0.29
CA HIS A 225 -5.96 -12.21 -0.52
C HIS A 225 -7.33 -12.51 -1.12
N SER A 226 -8.30 -11.70 -0.77
CA SER A 226 -9.69 -11.75 -1.21
C SER A 226 -10.34 -10.39 -1.02
N GLU A 227 -11.51 -10.19 -1.57
CA GLU A 227 -12.30 -9.00 -1.28
C GLU A 227 -12.50 -8.81 0.24
N HIS A 228 -12.81 -9.91 0.93
CA HIS A 228 -13.03 -9.92 2.38
C HIS A 228 -11.76 -9.50 3.16
N SER A 229 -10.59 -10.06 2.83
CA SER A 229 -9.34 -9.72 3.55
C SER A 229 -8.98 -8.25 3.42
N PHE A 230 -9.17 -7.66 2.24
CA PHE A 230 -8.94 -6.22 2.05
C PHE A 230 -9.96 -5.35 2.80
N GLN A 231 -11.23 -5.77 2.88
CA GLN A 231 -12.23 -5.08 3.69
C GLN A 231 -11.87 -5.13 5.18
N GLN A 232 -11.43 -6.29 5.70
CA GLN A 232 -10.98 -6.42 7.08
C GLN A 232 -9.77 -5.51 7.36
N ALA A 233 -8.81 -5.45 6.44
CA ALA A 233 -7.65 -4.55 6.56
C ALA A 233 -8.04 -3.06 6.52
N LEU A 234 -9.10 -2.68 5.80
CA LEU A 234 -9.62 -1.31 5.84
C LEU A 234 -10.28 -0.97 7.19
N VAL A 235 -10.85 -1.94 7.90
CA VAL A 235 -11.48 -1.74 9.20
C VAL A 235 -10.46 -1.74 10.34
N HIS A 236 -9.57 -2.73 10.36
CA HIS A 236 -8.72 -3.06 11.51
C HIS A 236 -7.25 -2.66 11.32
N GLY A 237 -6.81 -2.46 10.07
CA GLY A 237 -5.42 -2.17 9.76
C GLY A 237 -4.98 -0.76 10.15
N GLN A 238 -3.69 -0.60 10.34
CA GLN A 238 -3.02 0.70 10.48
C GLN A 238 -3.01 1.45 9.15
N GLN A 239 -2.61 2.73 9.16
CA GLN A 239 -2.76 3.61 7.99
C GLN A 239 -2.04 3.07 6.73
N ARG A 240 -0.81 2.56 6.84
CA ARG A 240 -0.09 1.99 5.69
C ARG A 240 -0.78 0.73 5.16
N GLN A 241 -1.24 -0.14 6.05
CA GLN A 241 -1.98 -1.36 5.72
C GLN A 241 -3.31 -1.03 5.01
N ARG A 242 -4.02 0.00 5.46
CA ARG A 242 -5.25 0.49 4.85
C ARG A 242 -5.04 1.05 3.44
N ILE A 243 -3.91 1.75 3.20
CA ILE A 243 -3.54 2.24 1.87
C ILE A 243 -3.33 1.05 0.91
N ALA A 244 -2.57 0.04 1.34
CA ALA A 244 -2.34 -1.17 0.57
C ALA A 244 -3.66 -1.93 0.30
N ALA A 245 -4.50 -2.07 1.33
CA ALA A 245 -5.80 -2.73 1.21
C ALA A 245 -6.75 -2.02 0.24
N ALA A 246 -6.76 -0.68 0.22
CA ALA A 246 -7.56 0.08 -0.73
C ALA A 246 -7.14 -0.19 -2.19
N CYS A 247 -5.82 -0.32 -2.44
CA CYS A 247 -5.29 -0.69 -3.76
C CYS A 247 -5.68 -2.13 -4.14
N GLY A 248 -5.59 -3.07 -3.20
CA GLY A 248 -5.98 -4.46 -3.41
C GLY A 248 -7.48 -4.62 -3.68
N LEU A 249 -8.32 -3.97 -2.87
CA LEU A 249 -9.78 -4.00 -3.03
C LEU A 249 -10.23 -3.47 -4.40
N ALA A 250 -9.49 -2.53 -4.97
CA ALA A 250 -9.78 -1.96 -6.28
C ALA A 250 -9.85 -3.00 -7.41
N ARG A 251 -9.12 -4.13 -7.30
CA ARG A 251 -9.20 -5.25 -8.27
C ARG A 251 -10.54 -6.00 -8.21
N TYR A 252 -11.05 -6.17 -7.00
CA TYR A 252 -12.30 -6.91 -6.76
C TYR A 252 -13.54 -6.08 -7.04
N ARG A 253 -13.41 -4.74 -6.96
CA ARG A 253 -14.51 -3.79 -7.15
C ARG A 253 -14.21 -2.80 -8.26
N PRO A 254 -14.16 -3.24 -9.53
CA PRO A 254 -13.67 -2.44 -10.65
C PRO A 254 -14.54 -1.22 -11.00
N ASN A 255 -15.80 -1.19 -10.56
CA ASN A 255 -16.77 -0.13 -10.86
C ASN A 255 -17.03 0.81 -9.67
N GLU A 256 -16.43 0.53 -8.52
CA GLU A 256 -16.59 1.38 -7.34
C GLU A 256 -15.47 2.42 -7.25
N VAL A 257 -15.77 3.59 -6.71
CA VAL A 257 -14.76 4.60 -6.41
C VAL A 257 -13.77 4.08 -5.36
N LEU A 258 -12.53 4.53 -5.41
CA LEU A 258 -11.50 4.06 -4.47
C LEU A 258 -11.82 4.49 -3.05
N PHE A 259 -11.57 3.60 -2.10
CA PHE A 259 -11.74 3.89 -0.68
C PHE A 259 -10.85 5.08 -0.26
N PRO A 260 -11.43 6.10 0.41
CA PRO A 260 -10.71 7.34 0.74
C PRO A 260 -9.92 7.21 2.03
N THR A 261 -8.76 6.55 2.02
CA THR A 261 -7.91 6.32 3.21
C THR A 261 -7.45 7.60 3.92
N SER A 262 -7.42 8.73 3.23
CA SER A 262 -7.06 10.05 3.77
C SER A 262 -8.26 10.89 4.23
N ALA A 263 -9.49 10.38 4.09
CA ALA A 263 -10.68 11.08 4.56
C ALA A 263 -10.78 11.07 6.09
N PRO A 264 -11.51 12.00 6.71
CA PRO A 264 -11.79 11.94 8.15
C PRO A 264 -12.46 10.63 8.56
N ALA A 265 -12.14 10.12 9.76
CA ALA A 265 -12.59 8.80 10.24
C ALA A 265 -14.11 8.60 10.18
N TRP A 266 -14.93 9.63 10.49
CA TRP A 266 -16.39 9.54 10.42
C TRP A 266 -16.90 9.27 9.00
N ARG A 267 -16.21 9.80 7.97
CA ARG A 267 -16.56 9.54 6.56
C ARG A 267 -16.16 8.14 6.16
N GLN A 268 -14.96 7.69 6.55
CA GLN A 268 -14.50 6.34 6.29
C GLN A 268 -15.45 5.31 6.92
N LYS A 269 -15.91 5.54 8.17
CA LYS A 269 -16.89 4.67 8.85
C LYS A 269 -18.21 4.57 8.06
N ARG A 270 -18.71 5.70 7.52
CA ARG A 270 -19.92 5.67 6.67
C ARG A 270 -19.74 4.82 5.42
N TRP A 271 -18.57 4.91 4.77
CA TRP A 271 -18.24 4.10 3.60
C TRP A 271 -18.20 2.62 3.92
N LEU A 272 -17.51 2.24 4.99
CA LEU A 272 -17.44 0.85 5.44
C LEU A 272 -18.82 0.29 5.78
N ALA A 273 -19.68 1.07 6.43
CA ALA A 273 -21.04 0.66 6.74
C ALA A 273 -21.87 0.43 5.46
N ALA A 274 -21.75 1.30 4.46
CA ALA A 274 -22.45 1.15 3.18
C ALA A 274 -21.98 -0.08 2.40
N VAL A 275 -20.69 -0.35 2.40
CA VAL A 275 -20.08 -1.54 1.78
C VAL A 275 -20.59 -2.83 2.43
N ASN A 276 -20.62 -2.90 3.76
CA ASN A 276 -21.12 -4.07 4.49
C ASN A 276 -22.62 -4.31 4.25
N ALA A 277 -23.41 -3.25 4.17
CA ALA A 277 -24.84 -3.35 3.86
C ALA A 277 -25.09 -3.93 2.45
N ALA A 278 -24.32 -3.49 1.45
CA ALA A 278 -24.41 -4.00 0.07
C ALA A 278 -24.02 -5.48 -0.04
N SER A 279 -23.00 -5.92 0.72
CA SER A 279 -22.55 -7.32 0.74
C SER A 279 -23.60 -8.26 1.37
N ASN A 280 -24.34 -7.80 2.37
CA ASN A 280 -25.40 -8.58 3.01
C ASN A 280 -26.65 -8.74 2.11
N ILE A 281 -26.92 -7.78 1.22
CA ILE A 281 -28.05 -7.85 0.27
C ILE A 281 -27.74 -8.84 -0.86
N SER A 282 -26.51 -8.93 -1.31
CA SER A 282 -26.11 -9.86 -2.38
C SER A 282 -25.95 -11.32 -1.90
N GLY A 283 -25.90 -11.56 -0.59
CA GLY A 283 -25.81 -12.89 0.04
C GLY A 283 -27.15 -13.60 0.31
N THR A 284 -28.28 -12.95 0.14
CA THR A 284 -29.59 -13.57 0.26
C THR A 284 -29.96 -14.32 -1.02
N LYS A 285 -29.69 -15.65 -1.03
CA LYS A 285 -30.19 -16.58 -2.03
C LYS A 285 -31.73 -16.52 -2.03
N PRO A 286 -32.42 -16.45 -3.19
CA PRO A 286 -33.85 -16.51 -3.20
C PRO A 286 -34.34 -17.86 -2.61
N PRO A 287 -35.48 -17.89 -1.90
CA PRO A 287 -36.04 -19.12 -1.39
C PRO A 287 -36.38 -20.05 -2.55
N SER A 288 -36.01 -21.31 -2.40
CA SER A 288 -36.24 -22.44 -3.28
C SER A 288 -37.73 -22.72 -3.49
#